data_828499dac8b4bf7009b72386d6e1dcc9
#
_entry.id   828499dac8b4bf7009b72386d6e1dcc9
#
_cell.length_a   1.000
_cell.length_b   1.000
_cell.length_c   1.000
_cell.angle_alpha   90.00
_cell.angle_beta   90.00
_cell.angle_gamma   90.00
#
_symmetry.space_group_name_H-M   'P 1'
#
loop_
_entity.id
_entity.type
_entity.pdbx_description
1 polymer ?
#
loop_
_entity_poly.entity_id
_entity_poly.type
_entity_poly.pdbx_seq_one_letter_code
_entity_poly.pdbx_strand_id
1 'polypeptide(L)'
;MSILLKGAKIVDNKSNYNFIQKDILINDGVITDIADNINSKASKVLNLENLHVSRGWMDTSVSFGEPGFEERETILNGLYTSAASGFTSILLNPNCFPLIDNHSSVEFLKRKSKDQTSQIYPIANLTINSSGEELTSLYDMKTAGAVAFGDYKKVINDSSMLKIGRAHV
;
A
#
# COMPACT_ATOMS: atom_id res chain seq x y z
N MET A 1 -5.07 21.28 9.47
CA MET A 1 -6.33 21.27 8.66
C MET A 1 -7.36 20.38 9.36
N SER A 2 -8.61 20.87 9.52
CA SER A 2 -9.66 20.09 10.20
C SER A 2 -10.79 19.73 9.21
N ILE A 3 -11.27 18.50 9.30
CA ILE A 3 -12.36 17.95 8.48
C ILE A 3 -13.40 17.35 9.40
N LEU A 4 -14.66 17.69 9.20
CA LEU A 4 -15.79 17.08 9.91
C LEU A 4 -16.64 16.29 8.90
N LEU A 5 -16.77 14.99 9.13
CA LEU A 5 -17.68 14.12 8.40
C LEU A 5 -18.98 14.02 9.23
N LYS A 6 -20.10 14.43 8.63
CA LYS A 6 -21.40 14.41 9.28
C LYS A 6 -22.18 13.13 8.93
N GLY A 7 -22.68 12.44 9.97
CA GLY A 7 -23.56 11.29 9.78
C GLY A 7 -22.95 10.14 8.97
N ALA A 8 -21.63 9.97 9.02
CA ALA A 8 -20.93 8.94 8.25
C ALA A 8 -21.21 7.55 8.84
N LYS A 9 -21.65 6.60 8.00
CA LYS A 9 -21.80 5.19 8.37
C LYS A 9 -20.42 4.53 8.37
N ILE A 10 -19.99 4.07 9.53
CA ILE A 10 -18.67 3.44 9.68
C ILE A 10 -18.76 1.96 9.28
N VAL A 11 -17.88 1.54 8.38
CA VAL A 11 -17.76 0.16 7.89
C VAL A 11 -16.38 -0.37 8.28
N ASP A 12 -16.27 -0.86 9.51
CA ASP A 12 -15.04 -1.44 10.04
C ASP A 12 -15.39 -2.48 11.13
N ASN A 13 -15.19 -3.75 10.82
CA ASN A 13 -15.50 -4.86 11.74
C ASN A 13 -14.65 -4.89 13.02
N LYS A 14 -13.59 -4.08 13.09
CA LYS A 14 -12.76 -3.92 14.30
C LYS A 14 -13.16 -2.69 15.12
N SER A 15 -14.08 -1.87 14.63
CA SER A 15 -14.57 -0.69 15.32
C SER A 15 -15.78 -1.01 16.21
N ASN A 16 -15.84 -0.41 17.38
CA ASN A 16 -17.03 -0.44 18.24
C ASN A 16 -18.24 0.28 17.60
N TYR A 17 -18.01 1.06 16.55
CA TYR A 17 -19.02 1.80 15.80
C TYR A 17 -19.38 1.14 14.47
N ASN A 18 -19.04 -0.14 14.26
CA ASN A 18 -19.31 -0.82 12.98
C ASN A 18 -20.81 -0.77 12.62
N PHE A 19 -21.11 -0.33 11.41
CA PHE A 19 -22.44 -0.07 10.85
C PHE A 19 -23.28 1.01 11.57
N ILE A 20 -22.68 1.77 12.49
CA ILE A 20 -23.33 2.89 13.15
C ILE A 20 -23.00 4.18 12.42
N GLN A 21 -23.98 5.09 12.33
CA GLN A 21 -23.76 6.45 11.85
C GLN A 21 -23.22 7.33 12.98
N LYS A 22 -22.13 8.05 12.71
CA LYS A 22 -21.49 8.99 13.62
C LYS A 22 -20.92 10.18 12.87
N ASP A 23 -20.76 11.27 13.58
CA ASP A 23 -19.90 12.36 13.16
C ASP A 23 -18.45 11.98 13.47
N ILE A 24 -17.53 12.31 12.57
CA ILE A 24 -16.09 12.04 12.71
C ILE A 24 -15.34 13.34 12.52
N LEU A 25 -14.58 13.76 13.51
CA LEU A 25 -13.70 14.92 13.44
C LEU A 25 -12.25 14.45 13.19
N ILE A 26 -11.66 15.01 12.14
CA ILE A 26 -10.28 14.74 11.76
C ILE A 26 -9.50 16.05 11.87
N ASN A 27 -8.42 16.06 12.65
CA ASN A 27 -7.50 17.17 12.77
C ASN A 27 -6.10 16.71 12.35
N ASP A 28 -5.53 17.43 11.40
CA ASP A 28 -4.17 17.17 10.90
C ASP A 28 -3.90 15.69 10.54
N GLY A 29 -4.88 15.07 9.87
CA GLY A 29 -4.78 13.68 9.42
C GLY A 29 -5.10 12.62 10.48
N VAL A 30 -5.48 13.03 11.71
CA VAL A 30 -5.80 12.11 12.81
C VAL A 30 -7.27 12.25 13.20
N ILE A 31 -7.98 11.12 13.39
CA ILE A 31 -9.32 11.11 13.96
C ILE A 31 -9.22 11.49 15.44
N THR A 32 -9.81 12.64 15.81
CA THR A 32 -9.74 13.18 17.16
C THR A 32 -11.03 12.98 17.94
N ASP A 33 -12.17 12.81 17.26
CA ASP A 33 -13.44 12.56 17.92
C ASP A 33 -14.40 11.76 17.02
N ILE A 34 -15.23 10.90 17.64
CA ILE A 34 -16.31 10.16 16.99
C ILE A 34 -17.53 10.21 17.96
N ALA A 35 -18.58 10.92 17.57
CA ALA A 35 -19.77 11.12 18.41
C ALA A 35 -21.06 11.20 17.57
N ASP A 36 -22.22 11.20 18.24
CA ASP A 36 -23.52 11.33 17.56
C ASP A 36 -23.72 12.71 16.93
N ASN A 37 -23.17 13.73 17.57
CA ASN A 37 -23.24 15.10 17.06
C ASN A 37 -22.00 15.89 17.53
N ILE A 38 -21.17 16.28 16.57
CA ILE A 38 -19.99 17.11 16.84
C ILE A 38 -20.28 18.54 16.38
N ASN A 39 -20.28 19.45 17.34
CA ASN A 39 -20.39 20.90 17.07
C ASN A 39 -18.98 21.53 17.08
N SER A 40 -18.28 21.42 15.98
CA SER A 40 -16.92 21.96 15.82
C SER A 40 -16.83 22.82 14.55
N LYS A 41 -16.08 23.91 14.65
CA LYS A 41 -15.72 24.74 13.48
C LYS A 41 -14.59 24.08 12.71
N ALA A 42 -14.91 23.11 11.85
CA ALA A 42 -13.92 22.49 10.96
C ALA A 42 -13.68 23.35 9.70
N SER A 43 -12.47 23.29 9.15
CA SER A 43 -12.11 23.97 7.89
C SER A 43 -12.91 23.41 6.70
N LYS A 44 -13.31 22.15 6.76
CA LYS A 44 -14.12 21.49 5.76
C LYS A 44 -15.16 20.60 6.43
N VAL A 45 -16.42 20.71 6.01
CA VAL A 45 -17.50 19.85 6.46
C VAL A 45 -18.01 19.04 5.28
N LEU A 46 -18.04 17.72 5.40
CA LEU A 46 -18.65 16.80 4.44
C LEU A 46 -19.93 16.26 5.06
N ASN A 47 -21.06 16.63 4.47
CA ASN A 47 -22.39 16.15 4.84
C ASN A 47 -23.07 15.66 3.55
N LEU A 48 -22.89 14.38 3.26
CA LEU A 48 -23.37 13.73 2.04
C LEU A 48 -24.41 12.67 2.40
N GLU A 49 -25.44 12.55 1.58
CA GLU A 49 -26.37 11.45 1.71
C GLU A 49 -25.64 10.11 1.49
N ASN A 50 -25.92 9.13 2.35
CA ASN A 50 -25.29 7.80 2.30
C ASN A 50 -23.75 7.80 2.42
N LEU A 51 -23.17 8.79 3.12
CA LEU A 51 -21.72 8.81 3.38
C LEU A 51 -21.31 7.55 4.15
N HIS A 52 -20.38 6.80 3.59
CA HIS A 52 -19.76 5.64 4.23
C HIS A 52 -18.26 5.89 4.42
N VAL A 53 -17.73 5.41 5.53
CA VAL A 53 -16.30 5.49 5.84
C VAL A 53 -15.79 4.11 6.19
N SER A 54 -14.73 3.68 5.55
CA SER A 54 -14.01 2.43 5.84
C SER A 54 -12.53 2.68 6.01
N ARG A 55 -11.79 1.67 6.45
CA ARG A 55 -10.33 1.67 6.28
C ARG A 55 -9.98 1.72 4.82
N GLY A 56 -8.84 2.31 4.51
CA GLY A 56 -8.28 2.26 3.16
C GLY A 56 -8.03 0.82 2.73
N TRP A 57 -8.26 0.53 1.45
CA TRP A 57 -8.12 -0.80 0.90
C TRP A 57 -6.68 -1.14 0.58
N MET A 58 -6.41 -2.44 0.47
CA MET A 58 -5.12 -2.98 0.03
C MET A 58 -5.30 -3.72 -1.30
N ASP A 59 -4.45 -3.41 -2.27
CA ASP A 59 -4.29 -4.23 -3.47
C ASP A 59 -3.01 -5.05 -3.36
N THR A 60 -3.11 -6.35 -3.50
CA THR A 60 -2.00 -7.29 -3.30
C THR A 60 -1.24 -7.65 -4.56
N SER A 61 -1.58 -7.07 -5.71
CA SER A 61 -0.92 -7.38 -6.99
C SER A 61 -1.00 -6.22 -7.97
N VAL A 62 -0.22 -5.17 -7.72
CA VAL A 62 -0.16 -3.99 -8.57
C VAL A 62 1.11 -4.01 -9.41
N SER A 63 1.01 -3.58 -10.67
CA SER A 63 2.15 -3.45 -11.57
C SER A 63 2.20 -2.05 -12.14
N PHE A 64 3.24 -1.30 -11.79
CA PHE A 64 3.61 -0.06 -12.45
C PHE A 64 4.68 -0.35 -13.51
N GLY A 65 5.20 0.66 -14.16
CA GLY A 65 6.29 0.53 -15.11
C GLY A 65 7.61 1.01 -14.54
N GLU A 66 7.57 2.02 -13.67
CA GLU A 66 8.76 2.62 -13.07
C GLU A 66 9.37 1.70 -11.98
N PRO A 67 10.71 1.51 -12.03
CA PRO A 67 11.67 2.04 -13.01
C PRO A 67 11.68 1.27 -14.33
N GLY A 68 12.05 1.99 -15.42
CA GLY A 68 12.43 1.43 -16.70
C GLY A 68 11.34 1.29 -17.77
N PHE A 69 10.07 1.39 -17.39
CA PHE A 69 8.92 1.36 -18.28
C PHE A 69 7.90 2.44 -17.87
N GLU A 70 8.40 3.65 -17.64
CA GLU A 70 7.62 4.81 -17.17
C GLU A 70 6.49 5.17 -18.12
N GLU A 71 6.58 4.78 -19.38
CA GLU A 71 5.53 4.96 -20.39
C GLU A 71 4.25 4.17 -20.08
N ARG A 72 4.34 3.12 -19.24
CA ARG A 72 3.17 2.35 -18.78
C ARG A 72 2.49 3.04 -17.61
N GLU A 73 3.26 3.32 -16.57
CA GLU A 73 2.81 4.00 -15.36
C GLU A 73 4.01 4.42 -14.52
N THR A 74 3.99 5.67 -14.04
CA THR A 74 4.96 6.13 -13.05
C THR A 74 4.50 5.77 -11.63
N ILE A 75 5.44 5.63 -10.71
CA ILE A 75 5.11 5.34 -9.29
C ILE A 75 4.21 6.43 -8.73
N LEU A 76 4.52 7.70 -8.94
CA LEU A 76 3.76 8.80 -8.35
C LEU A 76 2.33 8.88 -8.89
N ASN A 77 2.13 8.71 -10.20
CA ASN A 77 0.79 8.72 -10.77
C ASN A 77 -0.02 7.49 -10.36
N GLY A 78 0.60 6.31 -10.32
CA GLY A 78 -0.02 5.09 -9.83
C GLY A 78 -0.44 5.20 -8.35
N LEU A 79 0.38 5.81 -7.48
CA LEU A 79 0.03 6.08 -6.08
C LEU A 79 -1.11 7.08 -5.95
N TYR A 80 -1.11 8.13 -6.76
CA TYR A 80 -2.22 9.09 -6.80
C TYR A 80 -3.53 8.43 -7.22
N THR A 81 -3.51 7.63 -8.28
CA THR A 81 -4.68 6.88 -8.77
C THR A 81 -5.18 5.88 -7.74
N SER A 82 -4.26 5.16 -7.08
CA SER A 82 -4.59 4.25 -5.98
C SER A 82 -5.31 4.98 -4.85
N ALA A 83 -4.76 6.10 -4.39
CA ALA A 83 -5.37 6.91 -3.33
C ALA A 83 -6.75 7.45 -3.72
N ALA A 84 -6.91 7.96 -4.95
CA ALA A 84 -8.18 8.45 -5.48
C ALA A 84 -9.24 7.34 -5.56
N SER A 85 -8.82 6.09 -5.72
CA SER A 85 -9.67 4.90 -5.76
C SER A 85 -9.91 4.26 -4.38
N GLY A 86 -9.35 4.83 -3.30
CA GLY A 86 -9.54 4.35 -1.93
C GLY A 86 -8.52 3.31 -1.46
N PHE A 87 -7.49 2.99 -2.25
CA PHE A 87 -6.42 2.11 -1.85
C PHE A 87 -5.32 2.90 -1.14
N THR A 88 -5.03 2.55 0.10
CA THR A 88 -3.96 3.17 0.90
C THR A 88 -2.71 2.32 1.01
N SER A 89 -2.80 1.06 0.57
CA SER A 89 -1.72 0.08 0.60
C SER A 89 -1.70 -0.72 -0.68
N ILE A 90 -0.55 -0.80 -1.33
CA ILE A 90 -0.37 -1.59 -2.55
C ILE A 90 0.86 -2.48 -2.44
N LEU A 91 0.73 -3.74 -2.82
CA LEU A 91 1.86 -4.64 -3.03
C LEU A 91 2.30 -4.51 -4.49
N LEU A 92 3.51 -3.98 -4.69
CA LEU A 92 4.04 -3.72 -6.02
C LEU A 92 4.84 -4.92 -6.51
N ASN A 93 4.45 -5.46 -7.65
CA ASN A 93 5.13 -6.58 -8.30
C ASN A 93 6.51 -6.18 -8.85
N PRO A 94 7.50 -7.08 -8.82
CA PRO A 94 8.86 -6.80 -9.27
C PRO A 94 9.01 -6.97 -10.79
N ASN A 95 8.15 -6.31 -11.58
CA ASN A 95 8.08 -6.42 -13.04
C ASN A 95 8.55 -5.15 -13.77
N CYS A 96 9.58 -4.54 -13.26
CA CYS A 96 10.24 -3.34 -13.79
C CYS A 96 11.68 -3.66 -14.25
N PHE A 97 12.39 -2.65 -14.72
CA PHE A 97 13.81 -2.76 -15.13
C PHE A 97 14.59 -1.52 -14.66
N PRO A 98 15.66 -1.67 -13.88
CA PRO A 98 16.21 -2.94 -13.33
C PRO A 98 15.21 -3.70 -12.45
N LEU A 99 15.42 -5.01 -12.29
CA LEU A 99 14.61 -5.85 -11.41
C LEU A 99 14.80 -5.44 -9.92
N ILE A 100 13.82 -5.79 -9.11
CA ILE A 100 13.88 -5.55 -7.65
C ILE A 100 14.57 -6.74 -6.97
N ASP A 101 15.84 -6.93 -7.23
CA ASP A 101 16.64 -8.07 -6.78
C ASP A 101 17.79 -7.70 -5.81
N ASN A 102 17.79 -6.47 -5.33
CA ASN A 102 18.80 -6.00 -4.38
C ASN A 102 18.23 -4.96 -3.40
N HIS A 103 18.97 -4.68 -2.33
CA HIS A 103 18.59 -3.74 -1.25
C HIS A 103 18.23 -2.35 -1.79
N SER A 104 19.08 -1.79 -2.67
CA SER A 104 18.92 -0.41 -3.15
C SER A 104 17.67 -0.22 -4.00
N SER A 105 17.27 -1.23 -4.78
CA SER A 105 16.03 -1.18 -5.57
C SER A 105 14.79 -1.22 -4.69
N VAL A 106 14.79 -1.98 -3.59
CA VAL A 106 13.72 -1.96 -2.58
C VAL A 106 13.64 -0.58 -1.89
N GLU A 107 14.77 -0.04 -1.45
CA GLU A 107 14.82 1.31 -0.86
C GLU A 107 14.32 2.39 -1.81
N PHE A 108 14.64 2.30 -3.09
CA PHE A 108 14.14 3.25 -4.10
C PHE A 108 12.62 3.30 -4.09
N LEU A 109 11.93 2.15 -4.12
CA LEU A 109 10.48 2.08 -4.07
C LEU A 109 9.90 2.66 -2.78
N LYS A 110 10.52 2.35 -1.65
CA LYS A 110 10.11 2.89 -0.34
C LYS A 110 10.25 4.40 -0.27
N ARG A 111 11.35 4.95 -0.78
CA ARG A 111 11.56 6.40 -0.82
C ARG A 111 10.58 7.11 -1.75
N LYS A 112 10.26 6.52 -2.90
CA LYS A 112 9.29 7.08 -3.85
C LYS A 112 7.88 7.16 -3.28
N SER A 113 7.49 6.21 -2.42
CA SER A 113 6.17 6.22 -1.78
C SER A 113 6.13 6.99 -0.45
N LYS A 114 7.28 7.49 0.01
CA LYS A 114 7.32 8.29 1.25
C LYS A 114 6.45 9.54 1.10
N ASP A 115 5.72 9.86 2.16
CA ASP A 115 4.82 11.02 2.24
C ASP A 115 3.65 11.02 1.22
N GLN A 116 3.41 9.89 0.54
CA GLN A 116 2.23 9.69 -0.30
C GLN A 116 1.07 9.13 0.51
N THR A 117 -0.16 9.39 0.08
CA THR A 117 -1.39 8.86 0.71
C THR A 117 -1.45 7.33 0.60
N SER A 118 -1.10 6.78 -0.57
CA SER A 118 -0.91 5.34 -0.75
C SER A 118 0.54 4.96 -0.52
N GLN A 119 0.77 3.82 0.16
CA GLN A 119 2.10 3.30 0.47
C GLN A 119 2.42 2.07 -0.36
N ILE A 120 3.66 1.99 -0.86
CA ILE A 120 4.17 0.79 -1.53
C ILE A 120 4.70 -0.19 -0.49
N TYR A 121 4.27 -1.44 -0.63
CA TYR A 121 4.84 -2.63 -0.02
C TYR A 121 5.51 -3.45 -1.12
N PRO A 122 6.84 -3.37 -1.28
CA PRO A 122 7.52 -4.02 -2.39
C PRO A 122 7.49 -5.54 -2.29
N ILE A 123 7.13 -6.20 -3.39
CA ILE A 123 7.49 -7.58 -3.63
C ILE A 123 8.85 -7.55 -4.32
N ALA A 124 9.85 -8.24 -3.77
CA ALA A 124 11.17 -8.32 -4.37
C ALA A 124 11.36 -9.64 -5.12
N ASN A 125 12.31 -9.67 -6.05
CA ASN A 125 12.62 -10.90 -6.76
C ASN A 125 13.21 -11.93 -5.80
N LEU A 126 12.76 -13.18 -5.92
CA LEU A 126 13.28 -14.30 -5.15
C LEU A 126 14.65 -14.72 -5.68
N THR A 127 14.82 -14.72 -7.01
CA THR A 127 16.07 -15.12 -7.64
C THR A 127 16.73 -13.96 -8.40
N ILE A 128 18.04 -13.98 -8.47
CA ILE A 128 18.84 -13.01 -9.22
C ILE A 128 18.39 -13.04 -10.69
N ASN A 129 18.14 -11.86 -11.25
CA ASN A 129 17.64 -11.69 -12.62
C ASN A 129 16.33 -12.46 -12.90
N SER A 130 15.59 -12.88 -11.88
CA SER A 130 14.43 -13.79 -12.04
C SER A 130 14.78 -15.06 -12.84
N SER A 131 15.97 -15.60 -12.65
CA SER A 131 16.47 -16.77 -13.40
C SER A 131 15.91 -18.10 -12.91
N GLY A 132 15.49 -18.15 -11.64
CA GLY A 132 15.12 -19.40 -10.97
C GLY A 132 16.32 -20.26 -10.51
N GLU A 133 17.55 -19.72 -10.59
CA GLU A 133 18.79 -20.47 -10.36
C GLU A 133 19.49 -20.10 -9.06
N GLU A 134 19.55 -18.81 -8.71
CA GLU A 134 20.26 -18.32 -7.55
C GLU A 134 19.39 -17.35 -6.74
N LEU A 135 19.37 -17.54 -5.42
CA LEU A 135 18.61 -16.68 -4.51
C LEU A 135 19.25 -15.30 -4.40
N THR A 136 18.40 -14.29 -4.29
CA THR A 136 18.81 -12.93 -3.94
C THR A 136 19.17 -12.82 -2.45
N SER A 137 19.73 -11.68 -2.04
CA SER A 137 20.02 -11.40 -0.62
C SER A 137 18.71 -11.08 0.14
N LEU A 138 17.91 -12.12 0.41
CA LEU A 138 16.55 -12.00 0.97
C LEU A 138 16.52 -11.20 2.28
N TYR A 139 17.49 -11.46 3.18
CA TYR A 139 17.56 -10.76 4.46
C TYR A 139 17.79 -9.25 4.29
N ASP A 140 18.69 -8.87 3.40
CA ASP A 140 18.99 -7.46 3.15
C ASP A 140 17.80 -6.74 2.53
N MET A 141 17.13 -7.40 1.60
CA MET A 141 15.93 -6.83 0.96
C MET A 141 14.74 -6.73 1.92
N LYS A 142 14.56 -7.70 2.81
CA LYS A 142 13.57 -7.61 3.89
C LYS A 142 13.86 -6.43 4.80
N THR A 143 15.13 -6.25 5.18
CA THR A 143 15.57 -5.11 6.01
C THR A 143 15.33 -3.77 5.31
N ALA A 144 15.47 -3.72 3.98
CA ALA A 144 15.13 -2.55 3.16
C ALA A 144 13.62 -2.30 3.05
N GLY A 145 12.77 -3.27 3.43
CA GLY A 145 11.32 -3.13 3.48
C GLY A 145 10.53 -3.94 2.45
N ALA A 146 11.14 -4.95 1.82
CA ALA A 146 10.40 -5.94 1.05
C ALA A 146 9.49 -6.76 1.97
N VAL A 147 8.24 -7.00 1.54
CA VAL A 147 7.23 -7.71 2.32
C VAL A 147 6.93 -9.11 1.80
N ALA A 148 7.36 -9.40 0.58
CA ALA A 148 7.21 -10.69 -0.06
C ALA A 148 8.32 -10.89 -1.10
N PHE A 149 8.52 -12.14 -1.52
CA PHE A 149 9.49 -12.51 -2.55
C PHE A 149 8.84 -13.38 -3.61
N GLY A 150 9.17 -13.13 -4.89
CA GLY A 150 8.70 -13.95 -6.00
C GLY A 150 9.17 -13.42 -7.36
N ASP A 151 9.34 -14.32 -8.30
CA ASP A 151 9.73 -13.99 -9.67
C ASP A 151 8.47 -13.85 -10.52
N TYR A 152 7.97 -12.63 -10.63
CA TYR A 152 6.68 -12.31 -11.26
C TYR A 152 6.47 -13.03 -12.61
N LYS A 153 5.42 -13.88 -12.68
CA LYS A 153 5.06 -14.70 -13.86
C LYS A 153 6.16 -15.65 -14.35
N LYS A 154 7.15 -15.98 -13.51
CA LYS A 154 8.16 -16.98 -13.82
C LYS A 154 8.03 -18.18 -12.86
N VAL A 155 8.27 -19.36 -13.39
CA VAL A 155 8.21 -20.59 -12.60
C VAL A 155 9.55 -20.83 -11.91
N ILE A 156 9.49 -21.14 -10.63
CA ILE A 156 10.65 -21.60 -9.86
C ILE A 156 10.51 -23.12 -9.69
N ASN A 157 11.39 -23.86 -10.33
CA ASN A 157 11.33 -25.33 -10.32
C ASN A 157 11.90 -25.94 -9.02
N ASP A 158 12.80 -25.25 -8.35
CA ASP A 158 13.38 -25.73 -7.08
C ASP A 158 12.49 -25.32 -5.88
N SER A 159 11.81 -26.31 -5.32
CA SER A 159 10.97 -26.11 -4.14
C SER A 159 11.74 -25.72 -2.87
N SER A 160 13.06 -25.98 -2.82
CA SER A 160 13.91 -25.57 -1.69
C SER A 160 14.05 -24.05 -1.63
N MET A 161 14.20 -23.39 -2.78
CA MET A 161 14.25 -21.92 -2.89
C MET A 161 12.96 -21.28 -2.36
N LEU A 162 11.80 -21.85 -2.70
CA LEU A 162 10.50 -21.36 -2.21
C LEU A 162 10.38 -21.49 -0.69
N LYS A 163 10.90 -22.56 -0.10
CA LYS A 163 10.92 -22.75 1.36
C LYS A 163 11.79 -21.70 2.04
N ILE A 164 12.97 -21.41 1.48
CA ILE A 164 13.89 -20.38 1.99
C ILE A 164 13.24 -19.01 1.86
N GLY A 165 12.67 -18.68 0.70
CA GLY A 165 11.95 -17.43 0.48
C GLY A 165 10.85 -17.20 1.52
N ARG A 166 10.01 -18.22 1.75
CA ARG A 166 8.93 -18.17 2.76
C ARG A 166 9.45 -17.95 4.19
N ALA A 167 10.62 -18.46 4.52
CA ALA A 167 11.20 -18.29 5.85
C ALA A 167 11.67 -16.85 6.13
N HIS A 168 11.81 -16.03 5.09
CA HIS A 168 12.26 -14.65 5.19
C HIS A 168 11.14 -13.59 5.11
N VAL A 169 9.89 -14.02 4.94
CA VAL A 169 8.70 -13.13 4.86
C VAL A 169 8.12 -12.81 6.23
#